data_1f1fe7c279164fb2e4885802735a9454
#
_entry.id   1f1fe7c279164fb2e4885802735a9454
#
_cell.length_a   1.000
_cell.length_b   1.000
_cell.length_c   1.000
_cell.angle_alpha   90.00
_cell.angle_beta   90.00
_cell.angle_gamma   90.00
#
_symmetry.space_group_name_H-M   'P 1'
#
loop_
_entity.id
_entity.type
_entity.pdbx_description
1 polymer ?
#
loop_
_entity_poly.entity_id
_entity_poly.type
_entity_poly.pdbx_seq_one_letter_code
_entity_poly.pdbx_strand_id
1 'polypeptide(L)'
;VLVVADLDIIKGAPARLVASGINDILSKYISLFDWKVSHLVAGEYYCPMVADLAQEALDIMREAADKYAATGVADHEAMTMAQMKSGLTMQLLNHSRAASGAEHLMAHLVEMQPPRFENAEGIHGECVGVGTFACIKEYHHLASLPTPKAKPFEPLSEEWIREKFGDRLAPGIIKENENDVLATFDPQNIVDHWD
;
A
#
# COMPACT_ATOMS: atom_id res chain seq x y z
N VAL A 1 -23.92 -2.88 -2.65
CA VAL A 1 -23.26 -4.15 -3.01
C VAL A 1 -23.27 -5.04 -1.77
N LEU A 2 -23.64 -6.31 -1.91
CA LEU A 2 -23.57 -7.33 -0.86
C LEU A 2 -22.34 -8.20 -1.12
N VAL A 3 -21.46 -8.34 -0.13
CA VAL A 3 -20.35 -9.29 -0.15
C VAL A 3 -20.69 -10.45 0.77
N VAL A 4 -20.61 -11.67 0.25
CA VAL A 4 -20.85 -12.91 1.01
C VAL A 4 -19.56 -13.73 0.98
N ALA A 5 -18.98 -13.97 2.16
CA ALA A 5 -17.79 -14.81 2.32
C ALA A 5 -18.21 -16.20 2.81
N ASP A 6 -18.27 -17.15 1.89
CA ASP A 6 -18.55 -18.56 2.21
C ASP A 6 -17.24 -19.25 2.59
N LEU A 7 -17.08 -19.58 3.86
CA LEU A 7 -15.87 -20.20 4.40
C LEU A 7 -15.60 -21.60 3.83
N ASP A 8 -16.63 -22.34 3.43
CA ASP A 8 -16.42 -23.68 2.85
C ASP A 8 -15.82 -23.59 1.44
N ILE A 9 -16.14 -22.51 0.70
CA ILE A 9 -15.50 -22.22 -0.57
C ILE A 9 -14.08 -21.69 -0.34
N ILE A 10 -13.91 -20.76 0.60
CA ILE A 10 -12.61 -20.11 0.90
C ILE A 10 -11.57 -21.13 1.38
N LYS A 11 -11.96 -22.12 2.15
CA LYS A 11 -11.07 -23.21 2.61
C LYS A 11 -10.45 -24.01 1.45
N GLY A 12 -11.08 -24.00 0.28
CA GLY A 12 -10.54 -24.61 -0.94
C GLY A 12 -9.48 -23.77 -1.68
N ALA A 13 -9.14 -22.60 -1.19
CA ALA A 13 -8.17 -21.72 -1.85
C ALA A 13 -6.78 -22.33 -1.89
N PRO A 14 -6.06 -22.30 -3.04
CA PRO A 14 -4.67 -22.73 -3.13
C PRO A 14 -3.76 -21.92 -2.19
N ALA A 15 -2.71 -22.55 -1.67
CA ALA A 15 -1.75 -21.92 -0.76
C ALA A 15 -1.18 -20.58 -1.29
N ARG A 16 -0.99 -20.48 -2.61
CA ARG A 16 -0.55 -19.24 -3.27
C ARG A 16 -1.53 -18.09 -3.05
N LEU A 17 -2.84 -18.34 -3.12
CA LEU A 17 -3.86 -17.32 -2.87
C LEU A 17 -3.96 -16.96 -1.38
N VAL A 18 -3.77 -17.94 -0.50
CA VAL A 18 -3.70 -17.69 0.96
C VAL A 18 -2.51 -16.76 1.26
N ALA A 19 -1.32 -17.07 0.74
CA ALA A 19 -0.14 -16.23 0.91
C ALA A 19 -0.32 -14.83 0.33
N SER A 20 -0.97 -14.71 -0.84
CA SER A 20 -1.29 -13.44 -1.45
C SER A 20 -2.20 -12.59 -0.54
N GLY A 21 -3.27 -13.19 0.00
CA GLY A 21 -4.16 -12.50 0.93
C GLY A 21 -3.49 -12.05 2.23
N ILE A 22 -2.55 -12.86 2.75
CA ILE A 22 -1.73 -12.50 3.92
C ILE A 22 -0.90 -11.26 3.59
N ASN A 23 -0.16 -11.26 2.48
CA ASN A 23 0.70 -10.15 2.07
C ASN A 23 -0.09 -8.85 1.89
N ASP A 24 -1.28 -8.92 1.27
CA ASP A 24 -2.12 -7.75 1.05
C ASP A 24 -2.57 -7.11 2.38
N ILE A 25 -2.91 -7.88 3.40
CA ILE A 25 -3.25 -7.29 4.70
C ILE A 25 -2.02 -6.85 5.49
N LEU A 26 -0.94 -7.62 5.49
CA LEU A 26 0.29 -7.21 6.20
C LEU A 26 0.91 -5.93 5.62
N SER A 27 0.64 -5.61 4.37
CA SER A 27 1.06 -4.35 3.75
C SER A 27 0.52 -3.10 4.48
N LYS A 28 -0.56 -3.24 5.27
CA LYS A 28 -1.17 -2.14 6.03
C LYS A 28 -0.23 -1.52 7.06
N TYR A 29 0.87 -2.19 7.42
CA TYR A 29 1.97 -1.55 8.16
C TYR A 29 2.49 -0.31 7.41
N ILE A 30 2.62 -0.41 6.08
CA ILE A 30 3.09 0.70 5.25
C ILE A 30 1.98 1.74 5.05
N SER A 31 0.79 1.33 4.62
CA SER A 31 -0.29 2.27 4.31
C SER A 31 -0.74 3.11 5.51
N LEU A 32 -0.80 2.53 6.72
CA LEU A 32 -1.13 3.26 7.94
C LEU A 32 -0.02 4.25 8.33
N PHE A 33 1.24 3.86 8.18
CA PHE A 33 2.38 4.74 8.38
C PHE A 33 2.35 5.90 7.38
N ASP A 34 2.22 5.63 6.10
CA ASP A 34 2.14 6.62 5.04
C ASP A 34 0.98 7.61 5.26
N TRP A 35 -0.17 7.10 5.66
CA TRP A 35 -1.33 7.94 5.94
C TRP A 35 -1.07 8.87 7.13
N LYS A 36 -0.41 8.36 8.18
CA LYS A 36 -0.02 9.18 9.33
C LYS A 36 1.01 10.25 8.96
N VAL A 37 2.01 9.88 8.17
CA VAL A 37 3.01 10.84 7.65
C VAL A 37 2.34 11.92 6.81
N SER A 38 1.49 11.53 5.86
CA SER A 38 0.79 12.48 5.01
C SER A 38 -0.13 13.42 5.80
N HIS A 39 -0.77 12.93 6.86
CA HIS A 39 -1.53 13.78 7.78
C HIS A 39 -0.62 14.83 8.44
N LEU A 40 0.55 14.43 8.94
CA LEU A 40 1.46 15.32 9.66
C LEU A 40 2.10 16.36 8.74
N VAL A 41 2.53 15.93 7.54
CA VAL A 41 3.34 16.79 6.67
C VAL A 41 2.53 17.52 5.60
N ALA A 42 1.41 16.97 5.16
CA ALA A 42 0.57 17.53 4.10
C ALA A 42 -0.84 17.92 4.57
N GLY A 43 -1.19 17.70 5.84
CA GLY A 43 -2.52 18.02 6.38
C GLY A 43 -3.65 17.13 5.82
N GLU A 44 -3.31 15.95 5.26
CA GLU A 44 -4.31 15.00 4.79
C GLU A 44 -5.28 14.62 5.92
N TYR A 45 -6.56 14.47 5.59
CA TYR A 45 -7.55 14.02 6.58
C TYR A 45 -7.18 12.64 7.14
N TYR A 46 -7.13 12.54 8.46
CA TYR A 46 -6.85 11.29 9.19
C TYR A 46 -7.99 10.99 10.14
N CYS A 47 -8.54 9.78 10.05
CA CYS A 47 -9.62 9.31 10.92
C CYS A 47 -9.07 8.25 11.88
N PRO A 48 -8.88 8.56 13.18
CA PRO A 48 -8.34 7.60 14.15
C PRO A 48 -9.17 6.31 14.22
N MET A 49 -10.51 6.41 14.23
CA MET A 49 -11.39 5.25 14.30
C MET A 49 -11.19 4.29 13.11
N VAL A 50 -11.01 4.83 11.89
CA VAL A 50 -10.75 3.99 10.71
C VAL A 50 -9.35 3.40 10.76
N ALA A 51 -8.37 4.16 11.25
CA ALA A 51 -7.01 3.67 11.44
C ALA A 51 -6.96 2.53 12.47
N ASP A 52 -7.68 2.67 13.58
CA ASP A 52 -7.80 1.62 14.61
C ASP A 52 -8.44 0.34 14.03
N LEU A 53 -9.50 0.49 13.23
CA LEU A 53 -10.14 -0.66 12.56
C LEU A 53 -9.20 -1.35 11.56
N ALA A 54 -8.38 -0.59 10.84
CA ALA A 54 -7.36 -1.14 9.94
C ALA A 54 -6.25 -1.84 10.73
N GLN A 55 -5.85 -1.27 11.88
CA GLN A 55 -4.88 -1.90 12.78
C GLN A 55 -5.41 -3.21 13.36
N GLU A 56 -6.69 -3.28 13.74
CA GLU A 56 -7.31 -4.53 14.17
C GLU A 56 -7.28 -5.61 13.08
N ALA A 57 -7.56 -5.23 11.82
CA ALA A 57 -7.46 -6.16 10.69
C ALA A 57 -6.03 -6.69 10.50
N LEU A 58 -5.04 -5.80 10.64
CA LEU A 58 -3.62 -6.12 10.57
C LEU A 58 -3.21 -7.09 11.69
N ASP A 59 -3.63 -6.85 12.93
CA ASP A 59 -3.29 -7.69 14.09
C ASP A 59 -3.89 -9.10 13.95
N ILE A 60 -5.16 -9.21 13.53
CA ILE A 60 -5.81 -10.49 13.25
C ILE A 60 -5.03 -11.26 12.18
N MET A 61 -4.65 -10.60 11.08
CA MET A 61 -3.90 -11.26 10.01
C MET A 61 -2.51 -11.67 10.44
N ARG A 62 -1.81 -10.84 11.21
CA ARG A 62 -0.48 -11.17 11.74
C ARG A 62 -0.51 -12.43 12.58
N GLU A 63 -1.46 -12.54 13.53
CA GLU A 63 -1.61 -13.74 14.37
C GLU A 63 -1.96 -14.99 13.53
N ALA A 64 -2.85 -14.83 12.54
CA ALA A 64 -3.19 -15.93 11.63
C ALA A 64 -2.01 -16.34 10.74
N ALA A 65 -1.20 -15.39 10.29
CA ALA A 65 0.01 -15.65 9.49
C ALA A 65 1.10 -16.35 10.30
N ASP A 66 1.33 -15.91 11.55
CA ASP A 66 2.29 -16.56 12.46
C ASP A 66 1.90 -18.01 12.73
N LYS A 67 0.60 -18.27 12.97
CA LYS A 67 0.07 -19.62 13.13
C LYS A 67 0.23 -20.46 11.86
N TYR A 68 -0.07 -19.87 10.71
CA TYR A 68 0.11 -20.54 9.41
C TYR A 68 1.57 -20.90 9.14
N ALA A 69 2.50 -19.99 9.40
CA ALA A 69 3.93 -20.22 9.27
C ALA A 69 4.45 -21.34 10.19
N ALA A 70 3.92 -21.41 11.41
CA ALA A 70 4.33 -22.40 12.40
C ALA A 70 3.74 -23.80 12.15
N THR A 71 2.54 -23.89 11.59
CA THR A 71 1.75 -25.15 11.54
C THR A 71 1.45 -25.65 10.12
N GLY A 72 1.56 -24.78 9.10
CA GLY A 72 1.06 -25.04 7.75
C GLY A 72 -0.46 -25.05 7.62
N VAL A 73 -1.21 -24.72 8.69
CA VAL A 73 -2.67 -24.72 8.71
C VAL A 73 -3.21 -23.30 8.73
N ALA A 74 -3.91 -22.92 7.65
CA ALA A 74 -4.49 -21.59 7.52
C ALA A 74 -5.74 -21.46 8.40
N ASP A 75 -5.84 -20.34 9.11
CA ASP A 75 -7.03 -19.93 9.83
C ASP A 75 -7.91 -19.08 8.89
N HIS A 76 -8.66 -19.76 8.02
CA HIS A 76 -9.45 -19.10 6.97
C HIS A 76 -10.51 -18.15 7.55
N GLU A 77 -11.05 -18.42 8.73
CA GLU A 77 -12.02 -17.53 9.38
C GLU A 77 -11.37 -16.22 9.80
N ALA A 78 -10.26 -16.28 10.54
CA ALA A 78 -9.50 -15.10 10.96
C ALA A 78 -8.99 -14.29 9.76
N MET A 79 -8.40 -14.97 8.76
CA MET A 79 -7.90 -14.32 7.54
C MET A 79 -9.03 -13.63 6.75
N THR A 80 -10.20 -14.26 6.62
CA THR A 80 -11.37 -13.67 5.96
C THR A 80 -11.90 -12.47 6.75
N MET A 81 -11.95 -12.57 8.07
CA MET A 81 -12.37 -11.46 8.93
C MET A 81 -11.44 -10.24 8.75
N ALA A 82 -10.14 -10.44 8.70
CA ALA A 82 -9.17 -9.38 8.44
C ALA A 82 -9.39 -8.71 7.08
N GLN A 83 -9.63 -9.50 6.03
CA GLN A 83 -9.95 -9.00 4.70
C GLN A 83 -11.23 -8.15 4.69
N MET A 84 -12.29 -8.64 5.32
CA MET A 84 -13.57 -7.93 5.40
C MET A 84 -13.46 -6.63 6.19
N LYS A 85 -12.73 -6.63 7.31
CA LYS A 85 -12.45 -5.41 8.08
C LYS A 85 -11.67 -4.39 7.26
N SER A 86 -10.62 -4.81 6.54
CA SER A 86 -9.85 -3.94 5.65
C SER A 86 -10.74 -3.33 4.55
N GLY A 87 -11.60 -4.12 3.92
CA GLY A 87 -12.59 -3.61 2.95
C GLY A 87 -13.54 -2.58 3.55
N LEU A 88 -13.98 -2.81 4.80
CA LEU A 88 -14.86 -1.88 5.53
C LEU A 88 -14.17 -0.53 5.79
N THR A 89 -12.87 -0.51 6.10
CA THR A 89 -12.13 0.76 6.30
C THR A 89 -12.15 1.63 5.06
N MET A 90 -11.97 1.05 3.88
CA MET A 90 -12.05 1.78 2.60
C MET A 90 -13.46 2.32 2.34
N GLN A 91 -14.48 1.54 2.67
CA GLN A 91 -15.88 1.96 2.52
C GLN A 91 -16.23 3.13 3.46
N LEU A 92 -15.81 3.06 4.72
CA LEU A 92 -16.05 4.11 5.72
C LEU A 92 -15.33 5.41 5.36
N LEU A 93 -14.11 5.31 4.87
CA LEU A 93 -13.30 6.47 4.47
C LEU A 93 -13.69 7.02 3.10
N ASN A 94 -14.39 6.23 2.29
CA ASN A 94 -14.63 6.48 0.86
C ASN A 94 -13.32 6.70 0.06
N HIS A 95 -12.26 6.08 0.51
CA HIS A 95 -10.91 6.19 -0.05
C HIS A 95 -10.06 4.98 0.35
N SER A 96 -9.07 4.60 -0.46
CA SER A 96 -8.20 3.44 -0.18
C SER A 96 -7.06 3.71 0.80
N ARG A 97 -6.91 4.93 1.32
CA ARG A 97 -5.73 5.39 2.06
C ARG A 97 -5.39 4.55 3.30
N ALA A 98 -6.39 4.03 4.01
CA ALA A 98 -6.19 3.13 5.15
C ALA A 98 -5.71 1.72 4.76
N ALA A 99 -5.73 1.38 3.47
CA ALA A 99 -5.42 0.04 2.98
C ALA A 99 -4.33 0.01 1.91
N SER A 100 -3.95 1.16 1.35
CA SER A 100 -3.06 1.27 0.19
C SER A 100 -2.13 2.48 0.35
N GLY A 101 -0.84 2.25 0.40
CA GLY A 101 0.24 3.23 0.49
C GLY A 101 1.27 3.05 -0.63
N ALA A 102 2.52 3.39 -0.37
CA ALA A 102 3.62 3.28 -1.35
C ALA A 102 3.83 1.86 -1.86
N GLU A 103 3.59 0.85 -1.03
CA GLU A 103 3.70 -0.57 -1.40
C GLU A 103 2.71 -0.96 -2.50
N HIS A 104 1.49 -0.43 -2.45
CA HIS A 104 0.49 -0.65 -3.49
C HIS A 104 0.83 0.10 -4.77
N LEU A 105 1.41 1.30 -4.69
CA LEU A 105 1.90 2.02 -5.87
C LEU A 105 2.97 1.19 -6.61
N MET A 106 3.87 0.53 -5.87
CA MET A 106 4.85 -0.39 -6.46
C MET A 106 4.19 -1.62 -7.06
N ALA A 107 3.18 -2.20 -6.40
CA ALA A 107 2.41 -3.33 -6.93
C ALA A 107 1.71 -2.96 -8.24
N HIS A 108 0.98 -1.84 -8.26
CA HIS A 108 0.29 -1.35 -9.45
C HIS A 108 1.26 -1.02 -10.59
N LEU A 109 2.46 -0.52 -10.27
CA LEU A 109 3.49 -0.31 -11.28
C LEU A 109 3.84 -1.62 -11.99
N VAL A 110 4.03 -2.71 -11.24
CA VAL A 110 4.30 -4.05 -11.83
C VAL A 110 3.10 -4.54 -12.62
N GLU A 111 1.89 -4.42 -12.08
CA GLU A 111 0.63 -4.87 -12.70
C GLU A 111 0.28 -4.10 -13.98
N MET A 112 0.62 -2.81 -14.06
CA MET A 112 0.46 -2.00 -15.27
C MET A 112 1.41 -2.40 -16.41
N GLN A 113 2.43 -3.20 -16.10
CA GLN A 113 3.42 -3.70 -17.07
C GLN A 113 4.00 -2.60 -17.98
N PRO A 114 4.67 -1.58 -17.42
CA PRO A 114 5.45 -0.66 -18.25
C PRO A 114 6.60 -1.42 -18.92
N PRO A 115 7.30 -0.85 -19.92
CA PRO A 115 8.30 -1.57 -20.72
C PRO A 115 9.35 -2.33 -19.91
N ARG A 116 9.71 -1.83 -18.72
CA ARG A 116 10.69 -2.49 -17.83
C ARG A 116 10.12 -3.74 -17.13
N PHE A 117 8.80 -3.83 -16.97
CA PHE A 117 8.10 -4.93 -16.31
C PHE A 117 7.22 -5.71 -17.29
N GLU A 118 7.44 -5.55 -18.58
CA GLU A 118 6.77 -6.33 -19.61
C GLU A 118 6.94 -7.83 -19.32
N ASN A 119 5.85 -8.55 -19.29
CA ASN A 119 5.77 -9.97 -18.90
C ASN A 119 6.02 -10.27 -17.40
N ALA A 120 5.95 -9.31 -16.52
CA ALA A 120 5.92 -9.60 -15.09
C ALA A 120 4.62 -10.38 -14.77
N GLU A 121 4.76 -11.54 -14.14
CA GLU A 121 3.65 -12.39 -13.71
C GLU A 121 3.61 -12.43 -12.18
N GLY A 122 2.54 -11.92 -11.61
CA GLY A 122 2.29 -11.96 -10.19
C GLY A 122 0.82 -11.68 -9.91
N ILE A 123 0.24 -12.35 -8.91
CA ILE A 123 -1.07 -11.94 -8.41
C ILE A 123 -0.91 -10.77 -7.45
N HIS A 124 -1.97 -9.98 -7.28
CA HIS A 124 -1.95 -8.70 -6.57
C HIS A 124 -1.17 -8.74 -5.25
N GLY A 125 -1.52 -9.61 -4.31
CA GLY A 125 -0.85 -9.67 -3.02
C GLY A 125 0.62 -10.15 -3.07
N GLU A 126 1.07 -10.83 -4.13
CA GLU A 126 2.49 -11.11 -4.34
C GLU A 126 3.23 -9.81 -4.71
N CYS A 127 2.66 -9.02 -5.63
CA CYS A 127 3.21 -7.73 -6.00
C CYS A 127 3.23 -6.76 -4.81
N VAL A 128 2.15 -6.72 -4.03
CA VAL A 128 2.06 -5.93 -2.79
C VAL A 128 3.08 -6.39 -1.75
N GLY A 129 3.29 -7.69 -1.58
CA GLY A 129 4.32 -8.22 -0.69
C GLY A 129 5.72 -7.77 -1.06
N VAL A 130 6.07 -7.81 -2.35
CA VAL A 130 7.36 -7.28 -2.85
C VAL A 130 7.48 -5.78 -2.58
N GLY A 131 6.42 -5.00 -2.87
CA GLY A 131 6.36 -3.57 -2.57
C GLY A 131 6.54 -3.28 -1.08
N THR A 132 5.90 -4.07 -0.21
CA THR A 132 6.02 -3.96 1.25
C THR A 132 7.48 -4.14 1.71
N PHE A 133 8.16 -5.18 1.23
CA PHE A 133 9.57 -5.39 1.55
C PHE A 133 10.47 -4.24 1.07
N ALA A 134 10.23 -3.71 -0.12
CA ALA A 134 10.96 -2.58 -0.64
C ALA A 134 10.73 -1.33 0.24
N CYS A 135 9.48 -1.02 0.61
CA CYS A 135 9.15 0.10 1.49
C CYS A 135 9.79 -0.04 2.87
N ILE A 136 9.70 -1.21 3.51
CA ILE A 136 10.32 -1.45 4.82
C ILE A 136 11.82 -1.14 4.76
N LYS A 137 12.50 -1.64 3.73
CA LYS A 137 13.95 -1.43 3.56
C LYS A 137 14.27 0.06 3.40
N GLU A 138 13.53 0.76 2.55
CA GLU A 138 13.74 2.19 2.31
C GLU A 138 13.38 3.03 3.53
N TYR A 139 12.33 2.71 4.27
CA TYR A 139 11.94 3.45 5.48
C TYR A 139 12.97 3.27 6.59
N HIS A 140 13.51 2.06 6.78
CA HIS A 140 14.64 1.86 7.70
C HIS A 140 15.89 2.65 7.27
N HIS A 141 16.15 2.71 5.97
CA HIS A 141 17.25 3.53 5.46
C HIS A 141 17.00 5.01 5.74
N LEU A 142 15.83 5.54 5.40
CA LEU A 142 15.45 6.93 5.66
C LEU A 142 15.55 7.28 7.15
N ALA A 143 15.03 6.43 8.04
CA ALA A 143 15.11 6.61 9.49
C ALA A 143 16.56 6.63 10.03
N SER A 144 17.53 6.11 9.28
CA SER A 144 18.95 6.14 9.64
C SER A 144 19.68 7.41 9.17
N LEU A 145 19.04 8.23 8.33
CA LEU A 145 19.64 9.44 7.80
C LEU A 145 19.49 10.60 8.79
N PRO A 146 20.46 11.56 8.76
CA PRO A 146 20.28 12.80 9.50
C PRO A 146 19.11 13.61 8.93
N THR A 147 18.56 14.53 9.74
CA THR A 147 17.50 15.44 9.31
C THR A 147 17.84 16.08 7.96
N PRO A 148 16.96 15.95 6.95
CA PRO A 148 17.22 16.43 5.61
C PRO A 148 17.14 17.95 5.53
N LYS A 149 17.59 18.52 4.43
CA LYS A 149 17.33 19.91 4.08
C LYS A 149 16.14 19.96 3.12
N ALA A 150 15.20 20.85 3.40
CA ALA A 150 14.09 21.10 2.49
C ALA A 150 14.60 21.53 1.11
N LYS A 151 14.02 20.96 0.07
CA LYS A 151 14.25 21.36 -1.33
C LYS A 151 12.89 21.54 -2.00
N PRO A 152 12.76 22.52 -2.90
CA PRO A 152 11.56 22.63 -3.72
C PRO A 152 11.28 21.33 -4.48
N PHE A 153 10.01 21.02 -4.66
CA PHE A 153 9.62 19.92 -5.52
C PHE A 153 9.90 20.27 -6.98
N GLU A 154 10.56 19.37 -7.67
CA GLU A 154 10.81 19.46 -9.11
C GLU A 154 9.92 18.41 -9.82
N PRO A 155 8.91 18.83 -10.61
CA PRO A 155 8.04 17.90 -11.31
C PRO A 155 8.84 17.08 -12.33
N LEU A 156 8.45 15.85 -12.54
CA LEU A 156 9.04 14.98 -13.55
C LEU A 156 8.71 15.50 -14.95
N SER A 157 9.69 15.48 -15.86
CA SER A 157 9.46 15.87 -17.24
C SER A 157 8.59 14.83 -17.97
N GLU A 158 7.75 15.29 -18.91
CA GLU A 158 6.97 14.39 -19.76
C GLU A 158 7.85 13.39 -20.52
N GLU A 159 9.03 13.82 -20.98
CA GLU A 159 9.97 12.97 -21.68
C GLU A 159 10.43 11.81 -20.78
N TRP A 160 10.77 12.10 -19.52
CA TRP A 160 11.14 11.08 -18.55
C TRP A 160 9.99 10.10 -18.28
N ILE A 161 8.76 10.63 -18.13
CA ILE A 161 7.58 9.79 -17.91
C ILE A 161 7.34 8.87 -19.11
N ARG A 162 7.45 9.36 -20.34
CA ARG A 162 7.30 8.55 -21.55
C ARG A 162 8.38 7.49 -21.67
N GLU A 163 9.63 7.82 -21.38
CA GLU A 163 10.75 6.86 -21.39
C GLU A 163 10.52 5.70 -20.40
N LYS A 164 10.06 6.02 -19.18
CA LYS A 164 9.92 5.00 -18.11
C LYS A 164 8.65 4.17 -18.22
N PHE A 165 7.55 4.79 -18.62
CA PHE A 165 6.22 4.16 -18.59
C PHE A 165 5.69 3.78 -19.98
N GLY A 166 6.33 4.25 -21.04
CA GLY A 166 5.89 4.02 -22.42
C GLY A 166 4.67 4.85 -22.82
N ASP A 167 4.42 4.92 -24.14
CA ASP A 167 3.34 5.76 -24.70
C ASP A 167 1.93 5.31 -24.28
N ARG A 168 1.77 4.08 -23.85
CA ARG A 168 0.47 3.55 -23.39
C ARG A 168 0.05 4.12 -22.04
N LEU A 169 0.98 4.24 -21.10
CA LEU A 169 0.68 4.66 -19.71
C LEU A 169 0.96 6.15 -19.47
N ALA A 170 1.95 6.71 -20.16
CA ALA A 170 2.42 8.06 -19.93
C ALA A 170 1.31 9.14 -19.97
N PRO A 171 0.33 9.13 -20.90
CA PRO A 171 -0.70 10.18 -20.92
C PRO A 171 -1.54 10.23 -19.64
N GLY A 172 -1.88 9.06 -19.06
CA GLY A 172 -2.61 8.98 -17.78
C GLY A 172 -1.76 9.52 -16.64
N ILE A 173 -0.50 9.10 -16.55
CA ILE A 173 0.43 9.53 -15.50
C ILE A 173 0.70 11.04 -15.55
N ILE A 174 0.91 11.61 -16.75
CA ILE A 174 1.09 13.05 -16.94
C ILE A 174 -0.13 13.80 -16.41
N LYS A 175 -1.33 13.39 -16.82
CA LYS A 175 -2.58 14.02 -16.38
C LYS A 175 -2.80 13.95 -14.87
N GLU A 176 -2.47 12.84 -14.23
CA GLU A 176 -2.53 12.69 -12.76
C GLU A 176 -1.57 13.66 -12.06
N ASN A 177 -0.35 13.81 -12.59
CA ASN A 177 0.66 14.69 -12.01
C ASN A 177 0.38 16.19 -12.22
N GLU A 178 -0.48 16.60 -13.18
CA GLU A 178 -0.88 18.01 -13.36
C GLU A 178 -1.65 18.57 -12.16
N ASN A 179 -2.31 17.73 -11.38
CA ASN A 179 -3.11 18.12 -10.22
C ASN A 179 -2.46 17.72 -8.89
N ASP A 180 -1.16 17.50 -8.88
CA ASP A 180 -0.46 16.96 -7.73
C ASP A 180 -0.48 17.93 -6.53
N VAL A 181 -0.92 17.39 -5.38
CA VAL A 181 -0.82 18.05 -4.07
C VAL A 181 0.63 18.46 -3.76
N LEU A 182 1.62 17.77 -4.31
CA LEU A 182 3.04 18.09 -4.16
C LEU A 182 3.41 19.46 -4.72
N ALA A 183 2.67 20.00 -5.69
CA ALA A 183 2.88 21.36 -6.21
C ALA A 183 2.58 22.46 -5.18
N THR A 184 1.74 22.16 -4.20
CA THR A 184 1.34 23.09 -3.11
C THR A 184 1.93 22.72 -1.76
N PHE A 185 2.66 21.61 -1.68
CA PHE A 185 3.25 21.08 -0.48
C PHE A 185 4.51 21.87 -0.09
N ASP A 186 4.61 22.27 1.19
CA ASP A 186 5.83 22.88 1.71
C ASP A 186 6.80 21.79 2.19
N PRO A 187 7.94 21.59 1.51
CA PRO A 187 8.94 20.60 1.91
C PRO A 187 9.52 20.81 3.31
N GLN A 188 9.39 22.02 3.88
CA GLN A 188 9.84 22.30 5.25
C GLN A 188 9.06 21.45 6.27
N ASN A 189 7.79 21.13 6.00
CA ASN A 189 6.98 20.27 6.87
C ASN A 189 7.61 18.88 7.11
N ILE A 190 8.37 18.34 6.13
CA ILE A 190 9.10 17.08 6.32
C ILE A 190 10.22 17.27 7.36
N VAL A 191 10.95 18.37 7.26
CA VAL A 191 12.06 18.68 8.18
C VAL A 191 11.53 18.87 9.59
N ASP A 192 10.41 19.58 9.73
CA ASP A 192 9.81 19.93 11.01
C ASP A 192 9.21 18.71 11.75
N HIS A 193 8.98 17.61 11.03
CA HIS A 193 8.41 16.36 11.58
C HIS A 193 9.35 15.16 11.38
N TRP A 194 10.67 15.42 11.19
CA TRP A 194 11.64 14.33 10.93
C TRP A 194 11.94 13.46 12.15
N ASP A 195 11.88 14.02 13.33
CA ASP A 195 12.07 13.33 14.62
C ASP A 195 10.74 12.69 15.08
#